data_a0f1c20e3b2722cbfb83a741508731c2
#
_entry.id   a0f1c20e3b2722cbfb83a741508731c2
#
_cell.length_a   1.000
_cell.length_b   1.000
_cell.length_c   1.000
_cell.angle_alpha   90.00
_cell.angle_beta   90.00
_cell.angle_gamma   90.00
#
_symmetry.space_group_name_H-M   'P 1'
#
loop_
_entity.id
_entity.type
_entity.pdbx_description
1 polymer ?
#
loop_
_entity_poly.entity_id
_entity_poly.type
_entity_poly.pdbx_seq_one_letter_code
_entity_poly.pdbx_strand_id
1 'polypeptide(L)'
;MKITGVKRMTKRILVVEDEEAIREFVVINLKRAGYETVEAGSGEEAIEIFKSNPNGFHIALLDIALPGIDGLRVCKEIRNYSNTMGIIMLTARTQELDKVTGLMLGADDYITKPFSPSELVARVDSLFRRVDMLKNRTETEKPVEEIVLGEFTLNLRRRLLLKNGQKIELTQVEFQIIEYFFTHPDEALDRTDILSRVWGDSYVGEEKIVDVNIRRLRMKIEDEPSAPKRLVTVWGMGYKWATE
;
A
#
# COMPACT_ATOMS: atom_id res chain seq x y z
N MET A 1 18.29 -35.41 -15.88
CA MET A 1 18.13 -33.98 -16.06
C MET A 1 17.21 -33.49 -14.94
N LYS A 2 17.80 -32.94 -13.84
CA LYS A 2 17.02 -32.49 -12.68
C LYS A 2 16.41 -31.14 -13.01
N ILE A 3 15.08 -31.08 -13.08
CA ILE A 3 14.34 -29.84 -13.16
C ILE A 3 14.54 -29.14 -11.81
N THR A 4 15.34 -28.08 -11.81
CA THR A 4 15.53 -27.19 -10.67
C THR A 4 14.18 -26.58 -10.32
N GLY A 5 13.61 -27.02 -9.20
CA GLY A 5 12.35 -26.49 -8.68
C GLY A 5 12.47 -24.99 -8.47
N VAL A 6 11.65 -24.22 -9.16
CA VAL A 6 11.40 -22.82 -8.86
C VAL A 6 10.95 -22.76 -7.41
N LYS A 7 11.80 -22.22 -6.53
CA LYS A 7 11.50 -22.03 -5.11
C LYS A 7 10.31 -21.06 -5.04
N ARG A 8 9.11 -21.61 -4.91
CA ARG A 8 7.87 -20.84 -4.77
C ARG A 8 8.05 -19.94 -3.55
N MET A 9 8.17 -18.65 -3.78
CA MET A 9 8.31 -17.70 -2.65
C MET A 9 7.06 -17.82 -1.79
N THR A 10 7.25 -18.15 -0.52
CA THR A 10 6.16 -18.27 0.44
C THR A 10 5.59 -16.89 0.73
N LYS A 11 4.29 -16.74 0.46
CA LYS A 11 3.53 -15.50 0.65
C LYS A 11 3.21 -15.34 2.13
N ARG A 12 4.01 -14.57 2.87
CA ARG A 12 3.95 -14.51 4.33
C ARG A 12 3.30 -13.23 4.82
N ILE A 13 2.34 -13.37 5.73
CA ILE A 13 1.52 -12.28 6.29
C ILE A 13 1.68 -12.24 7.80
N LEU A 14 1.94 -11.04 8.35
CA LEU A 14 1.86 -10.76 9.77
C LEU A 14 0.42 -10.36 10.12
N VAL A 15 -0.24 -11.09 11.01
CA VAL A 15 -1.61 -10.83 11.47
C VAL A 15 -1.56 -10.36 12.91
N VAL A 16 -2.02 -9.13 13.16
CA VAL A 16 -2.01 -8.50 14.49
C VAL A 16 -3.44 -8.16 14.91
N GLU A 17 -3.95 -8.88 15.89
CA GLU A 17 -5.33 -8.82 16.36
C GLU A 17 -5.37 -9.36 17.80
N ASP A 18 -5.89 -8.62 18.74
CA ASP A 18 -5.95 -9.04 20.15
C ASP A 18 -7.09 -10.02 20.44
N GLU A 19 -8.24 -9.90 19.76
CA GLU A 19 -9.35 -10.83 19.89
C GLU A 19 -9.02 -12.18 19.21
N GLU A 20 -8.81 -13.23 20.02
CA GLU A 20 -8.42 -14.55 19.55
C GLU A 20 -9.37 -15.11 18.48
N ALA A 21 -10.69 -14.96 18.67
CA ALA A 21 -11.68 -15.45 17.71
C ALA A 21 -11.59 -14.76 16.34
N ILE A 22 -11.32 -13.45 16.31
CA ILE A 22 -11.13 -12.69 15.06
C ILE A 22 -9.79 -13.06 14.44
N ARG A 23 -8.74 -13.19 15.22
CA ARG A 23 -7.40 -13.58 14.76
C ARG A 23 -7.45 -14.97 14.12
N GLU A 24 -8.06 -15.96 14.79
CA GLU A 24 -8.24 -17.30 14.22
C GLU A 24 -9.05 -17.29 12.92
N PHE A 25 -10.15 -16.52 12.88
CA PHE A 25 -10.96 -16.37 11.67
C PHE A 25 -10.11 -15.83 10.49
N VAL A 26 -9.32 -14.79 10.70
CA VAL A 26 -8.43 -14.21 9.69
C VAL A 26 -7.40 -15.24 9.23
N VAL A 27 -6.73 -15.88 10.17
CA VAL A 27 -5.65 -16.85 9.92
C VAL A 27 -6.16 -18.07 9.13
N ILE A 28 -7.29 -18.65 9.51
CA ILE A 28 -7.87 -19.81 8.83
C ILE A 28 -8.17 -19.47 7.37
N ASN A 29 -8.78 -18.29 7.11
CA ASN A 29 -9.14 -17.90 5.75
C ASN A 29 -7.91 -17.59 4.88
N LEU A 30 -6.89 -16.96 5.44
CA LEU A 30 -5.63 -16.69 4.74
C LEU A 30 -4.85 -17.98 4.44
N LYS A 31 -4.78 -18.92 5.39
CA LYS A 31 -4.16 -20.24 5.17
C LYS A 31 -4.89 -21.03 4.08
N ARG A 32 -6.22 -20.99 4.04
CA ARG A 32 -7.03 -21.60 2.96
C ARG A 32 -6.76 -20.97 1.60
N ALA A 33 -6.47 -19.68 1.55
CA ALA A 33 -6.08 -18.96 0.34
C ALA A 33 -4.60 -19.18 -0.07
N GLY A 34 -3.84 -19.99 0.70
CA GLY A 34 -2.46 -20.36 0.39
C GLY A 34 -1.40 -19.40 0.92
N TYR A 35 -1.73 -18.57 1.90
CA TYR A 35 -0.80 -17.70 2.61
C TYR A 35 -0.21 -18.39 3.85
N GLU A 36 1.06 -18.09 4.14
CA GLU A 36 1.64 -18.34 5.46
C GLU A 36 1.34 -17.17 6.38
N THR A 37 0.94 -17.45 7.61
CA THR A 37 0.62 -16.44 8.60
C THR A 37 1.54 -16.54 9.81
N VAL A 38 1.93 -15.40 10.34
CA VAL A 38 2.51 -15.27 11.68
C VAL A 38 1.57 -14.37 12.47
N GLU A 39 1.26 -14.80 13.67
CA GLU A 39 0.25 -14.21 14.53
C GLU A 39 0.90 -13.38 15.64
N ALA A 40 0.27 -12.28 16.01
CA ALA A 40 0.60 -11.48 17.18
C ALA A 40 -0.70 -11.03 17.85
N GLY A 41 -0.76 -11.17 19.19
CA GLY A 41 -1.91 -10.78 20.00
C GLY A 41 -1.80 -9.35 20.55
N SER A 42 -0.69 -8.63 20.29
CA SER A 42 -0.49 -7.26 20.72
C SER A 42 0.41 -6.49 19.77
N GLY A 43 0.41 -5.16 19.88
CA GLY A 43 1.30 -4.30 19.10
C GLY A 43 2.78 -4.48 19.47
N GLU A 44 3.06 -4.73 20.74
CA GLU A 44 4.40 -5.00 21.25
C GLU A 44 4.98 -6.26 20.62
N GLU A 45 4.23 -7.36 20.68
CA GLU A 45 4.61 -8.66 20.07
C GLU A 45 4.82 -8.52 18.56
N ALA A 46 3.93 -7.80 17.88
CA ALA A 46 4.05 -7.55 16.44
C ALA A 46 5.35 -6.83 16.08
N ILE A 47 5.74 -5.82 16.87
CA ILE A 47 6.99 -5.07 16.65
C ILE A 47 8.21 -5.97 16.89
N GLU A 48 8.20 -6.80 17.92
CA GLU A 48 9.29 -7.75 18.20
C GLU A 48 9.44 -8.77 17.07
N ILE A 49 8.34 -9.39 16.63
CA ILE A 49 8.31 -10.34 15.52
C ILE A 49 8.84 -9.67 14.24
N PHE A 50 8.36 -8.46 13.92
CA PHE A 50 8.81 -7.73 12.75
C PHE A 50 10.30 -7.39 12.82
N LYS A 51 10.79 -6.87 13.94
CA LYS A 51 12.21 -6.51 14.13
C LYS A 51 13.14 -7.72 14.06
N SER A 52 12.68 -8.90 14.47
CA SER A 52 13.47 -10.15 14.38
C SER A 52 13.68 -10.59 12.92
N ASN A 53 12.78 -10.24 12.00
CA ASN A 53 12.86 -10.56 10.58
C ASN A 53 12.15 -9.52 9.70
N PRO A 54 12.69 -8.31 9.53
CA PRO A 54 12.02 -7.21 8.81
C PRO A 54 11.68 -7.51 7.34
N ASN A 55 12.45 -8.38 6.69
CA ASN A 55 12.24 -8.79 5.30
C ASN A 55 11.44 -10.08 5.16
N GLY A 56 10.96 -10.64 6.28
CA GLY A 56 10.27 -11.93 6.34
C GLY A 56 8.80 -11.86 5.95
N PHE A 57 8.24 -10.67 5.77
CA PHE A 57 6.82 -10.46 5.52
C PHE A 57 6.58 -9.69 4.22
N HIS A 58 5.45 -9.99 3.57
CA HIS A 58 4.99 -9.29 2.38
C HIS A 58 3.88 -8.29 2.72
N ILE A 59 3.02 -8.68 3.67
CA ILE A 59 1.87 -7.89 4.11
C ILE A 59 1.77 -7.97 5.64
N ALA A 60 1.30 -6.88 6.26
CA ALA A 60 0.77 -6.86 7.61
C ALA A 60 -0.73 -6.54 7.59
N LEU A 61 -1.51 -7.30 8.36
CA LEU A 61 -2.88 -6.97 8.74
C LEU A 61 -2.85 -6.51 10.18
N LEU A 62 -3.26 -5.26 10.44
CA LEU A 62 -3.13 -4.61 11.74
C LEU A 62 -4.49 -4.16 12.25
N ASP A 63 -4.96 -4.71 13.35
CA ASP A 63 -6.08 -4.07 14.06
C ASP A 63 -5.64 -2.72 14.61
N ILE A 64 -6.48 -1.71 14.44
CA ILE A 64 -6.22 -0.36 14.98
C ILE A 64 -6.38 -0.36 16.50
N ALA A 65 -7.40 -1.05 17.02
CA ALA A 65 -7.85 -0.95 18.40
C ALA A 65 -7.12 -1.92 19.36
N LEU A 66 -5.81 -2.11 19.17
CA LEU A 66 -5.02 -2.97 20.05
C LEU A 66 -4.80 -2.30 21.43
N PRO A 67 -4.78 -3.08 22.53
CA PRO A 67 -4.38 -2.58 23.83
C PRO A 67 -2.86 -2.28 23.85
N GLY A 68 -2.46 -1.27 24.63
CA GLY A 68 -1.05 -0.87 24.72
C GLY A 68 -0.57 -0.11 23.48
N ILE A 69 0.29 -0.71 22.71
CA ILE A 69 0.72 -0.16 21.41
C ILE A 69 -0.34 -0.46 20.35
N ASP A 70 -1.05 0.59 19.90
CA ASP A 70 -2.09 0.50 18.89
C ASP A 70 -1.53 0.16 17.50
N GLY A 71 -2.44 -0.28 16.59
CA GLY A 71 -2.06 -0.64 15.22
C GLY A 71 -1.52 0.52 14.38
N LEU A 72 -1.89 1.76 14.69
CA LEU A 72 -1.38 2.95 14.01
C LEU A 72 0.11 3.14 14.32
N ARG A 73 0.51 2.90 15.57
CA ARG A 73 1.91 2.96 15.97
C ARG A 73 2.71 1.79 15.39
N VAL A 74 2.14 0.58 15.35
CA VAL A 74 2.75 -0.57 14.67
C VAL A 74 2.99 -0.25 13.18
N CYS A 75 2.00 0.32 12.49
CA CYS A 75 2.12 0.77 11.11
C CYS A 75 3.28 1.75 10.92
N LYS A 76 3.37 2.78 11.77
CA LYS A 76 4.46 3.76 11.75
C LYS A 76 5.83 3.11 11.97
N GLU A 77 5.94 2.18 12.93
CA GLU A 77 7.18 1.46 13.19
C GLU A 77 7.60 0.62 11.96
N ILE A 78 6.67 -0.11 11.33
CA ILE A 78 6.95 -0.85 10.10
C ILE A 78 7.43 0.09 8.99
N ARG A 79 6.78 1.24 8.79
CA ARG A 79 7.16 2.23 7.77
C ARG A 79 8.52 2.86 7.97
N ASN A 80 9.00 2.98 9.20
CA ASN A 80 10.37 3.42 9.50
C ASN A 80 11.43 2.45 8.94
N TYR A 81 11.08 1.18 8.73
CA TYR A 81 11.98 0.15 8.20
C TYR A 81 11.70 -0.22 6.74
N SER A 82 10.44 -0.17 6.31
CA SER A 82 10.04 -0.67 4.99
C SER A 82 8.89 0.14 4.39
N ASN A 83 9.13 0.75 3.24
CA ASN A 83 8.10 1.35 2.40
C ASN A 83 7.51 0.35 1.39
N THR A 84 8.06 -0.86 1.30
CA THR A 84 7.66 -1.88 0.32
C THR A 84 6.73 -2.95 0.86
N MET A 85 6.68 -3.16 2.18
CA MET A 85 5.74 -4.07 2.82
C MET A 85 4.31 -3.54 2.68
N GLY A 86 3.36 -4.36 2.24
CA GLY A 86 1.95 -3.99 2.21
C GLY A 86 1.36 -3.90 3.61
N ILE A 87 0.53 -2.89 3.89
CA ILE A 87 -0.16 -2.76 5.18
C ILE A 87 -1.66 -2.55 4.95
N ILE A 88 -2.48 -3.42 5.55
CA ILE A 88 -3.93 -3.28 5.61
C ILE A 88 -4.34 -3.07 7.06
N MET A 89 -5.12 -2.01 7.32
CA MET A 89 -5.66 -1.76 8.65
C MET A 89 -7.02 -2.45 8.80
N LEU A 90 -7.24 -3.11 9.93
CA LEU A 90 -8.55 -3.59 10.36
C LEU A 90 -9.16 -2.54 11.29
N THR A 91 -10.40 -2.09 11.04
CA THR A 91 -11.00 -1.00 11.79
C THR A 91 -12.48 -1.22 12.05
N ALA A 92 -12.98 -0.69 13.17
CA ALA A 92 -14.42 -0.68 13.43
C ALA A 92 -15.14 0.35 12.55
N ARG A 93 -16.39 0.07 12.19
CA ARG A 93 -17.23 0.86 11.26
C ARG A 93 -17.45 2.33 11.68
N THR A 94 -17.33 2.63 12.97
CA THR A 94 -17.69 3.92 13.56
C THR A 94 -16.56 4.96 13.55
N GLN A 95 -15.37 4.60 13.11
CA GLN A 95 -14.17 5.44 13.23
C GLN A 95 -13.67 5.90 11.86
N GLU A 96 -14.42 6.79 11.19
CA GLU A 96 -13.95 7.40 9.92
C GLU A 96 -12.61 8.11 10.08
N LEU A 97 -12.40 8.74 11.24
CA LEU A 97 -11.11 9.39 11.56
C LEU A 97 -9.96 8.40 11.58
N ASP A 98 -10.17 7.18 12.08
CA ASP A 98 -9.12 6.17 12.16
C ASP A 98 -8.73 5.60 10.80
N LYS A 99 -9.70 5.47 9.86
CA LYS A 99 -9.42 5.09 8.46
C LYS A 99 -8.49 6.12 7.80
N VAL A 100 -8.83 7.40 7.91
CA VAL A 100 -8.03 8.49 7.35
C VAL A 100 -6.67 8.56 8.05
N THR A 101 -6.61 8.42 9.38
CA THR A 101 -5.37 8.46 10.16
C THR A 101 -4.46 7.28 9.80
N GLY A 102 -4.99 6.05 9.74
CA GLY A 102 -4.22 4.87 9.37
C GLY A 102 -3.63 4.98 7.96
N LEU A 103 -4.44 5.41 6.99
CA LEU A 103 -3.97 5.67 5.65
C LEU A 103 -2.93 6.79 5.64
N MET A 104 -3.11 7.89 6.38
CA MET A 104 -2.13 9.00 6.47
C MET A 104 -0.80 8.56 7.09
N LEU A 105 -0.78 7.54 7.98
CA LEU A 105 0.43 6.99 8.57
C LEU A 105 1.17 5.98 7.69
N GLY A 106 0.60 5.62 6.54
CA GLY A 106 1.28 4.77 5.58
C GLY A 106 0.61 3.44 5.27
N ALA A 107 -0.60 3.15 5.76
CA ALA A 107 -1.35 1.98 5.32
C ALA A 107 -1.71 2.08 3.83
N ASP A 108 -1.77 0.94 3.16
CA ASP A 108 -2.07 0.83 1.74
C ASP A 108 -3.57 0.56 1.49
N ASP A 109 -4.25 -0.01 2.49
CA ASP A 109 -5.68 -0.29 2.44
C ASP A 109 -6.26 -0.42 3.84
N TYR A 110 -7.59 -0.53 3.95
CA TYR A 110 -8.28 -0.83 5.20
C TYR A 110 -9.46 -1.77 4.97
N ILE A 111 -9.83 -2.53 6.01
CA ILE A 111 -10.99 -3.42 6.03
C ILE A 111 -11.84 -3.05 7.25
N THR A 112 -13.14 -2.84 7.04
CA THR A 112 -14.05 -2.47 8.12
C THR A 112 -14.66 -3.71 8.76
N LYS A 113 -14.52 -3.85 10.08
CA LYS A 113 -15.19 -4.90 10.87
C LYS A 113 -16.71 -4.60 11.00
N PRO A 114 -17.61 -5.60 10.86
CA PRO A 114 -17.33 -6.98 10.48
C PRO A 114 -17.11 -7.13 8.96
N PHE A 115 -16.22 -8.01 8.56
CA PHE A 115 -15.90 -8.29 7.16
C PHE A 115 -16.12 -9.78 6.81
N SER A 116 -16.35 -10.04 5.53
CA SER A 116 -16.48 -11.40 5.03
C SER A 116 -15.11 -12.03 4.70
N PRO A 117 -15.01 -13.39 4.70
CA PRO A 117 -13.79 -14.06 4.24
C PRO A 117 -13.40 -13.68 2.82
N SER A 118 -14.37 -13.51 1.93
CA SER A 118 -14.14 -13.13 0.52
C SER A 118 -13.59 -11.73 0.40
N GLU A 119 -14.08 -10.78 1.18
CA GLU A 119 -13.54 -9.41 1.21
C GLU A 119 -12.08 -9.38 1.71
N LEU A 120 -11.82 -10.06 2.84
CA LEU A 120 -10.47 -10.17 3.40
C LEU A 120 -9.48 -10.71 2.36
N VAL A 121 -9.79 -11.87 1.76
CA VAL A 121 -8.91 -12.53 0.80
C VAL A 121 -8.74 -11.67 -0.46
N ALA A 122 -9.81 -11.07 -1.00
CA ALA A 122 -9.74 -10.24 -2.19
C ALA A 122 -8.83 -9.02 -2.01
N ARG A 123 -8.89 -8.36 -0.85
CA ARG A 123 -8.01 -7.20 -0.55
C ARG A 123 -6.56 -7.61 -0.35
N VAL A 124 -6.32 -8.73 0.34
CA VAL A 124 -4.97 -9.29 0.50
C VAL A 124 -4.38 -9.70 -0.85
N ASP A 125 -5.16 -10.39 -1.70
CA ASP A 125 -4.74 -10.78 -3.06
C ASP A 125 -4.44 -9.55 -3.92
N SER A 126 -5.26 -8.51 -3.84
CA SER A 126 -5.05 -7.26 -4.56
C SER A 126 -3.75 -6.59 -4.14
N LEU A 127 -3.52 -6.44 -2.82
CA LEU A 127 -2.29 -5.86 -2.30
C LEU A 127 -1.08 -6.75 -2.61
N PHE A 128 -1.23 -8.09 -2.52
CA PHE A 128 -0.16 -9.02 -2.82
C PHE A 128 0.28 -8.93 -4.28
N ARG A 129 -0.66 -8.85 -5.25
CA ARG A 129 -0.30 -8.64 -6.66
C ARG A 129 0.56 -7.38 -6.84
N ARG A 130 0.25 -6.30 -6.13
CA ARG A 130 1.04 -5.06 -6.14
C ARG A 130 2.47 -5.26 -5.61
N VAL A 131 2.61 -6.00 -4.52
CA VAL A 131 3.91 -6.32 -3.91
C VAL A 131 4.72 -7.29 -4.79
N ASP A 132 4.09 -8.27 -5.43
CA ASP A 132 4.75 -9.33 -6.22
C ASP A 132 5.13 -8.89 -7.64
N MET A 133 4.35 -8.02 -8.29
CA MET A 133 4.71 -7.40 -9.58
C MET A 133 6.07 -6.68 -9.52
N LEU A 134 6.56 -6.38 -8.30
CA LEU A 134 7.87 -5.78 -8.05
C LEU A 134 9.03 -6.73 -8.28
N LYS A 135 8.82 -8.04 -8.05
CA LYS A 135 9.89 -9.04 -8.08
C LYS A 135 10.01 -9.75 -9.43
N ASN A 136 8.95 -9.68 -10.26
CA ASN A 136 8.79 -10.55 -11.45
C ASN A 136 8.81 -9.80 -12.80
N ARG A 137 9.10 -8.50 -12.87
CA ARG A 137 9.37 -7.84 -14.16
C ARG A 137 10.71 -8.35 -14.70
N THR A 138 10.64 -9.47 -15.41
CA THR A 138 11.74 -10.06 -16.17
C THR A 138 12.10 -9.20 -17.39
N GLU A 139 13.37 -9.21 -17.74
CA GLU A 139 14.17 -8.37 -18.65
C GLU A 139 13.73 -8.33 -20.13
N THR A 140 12.50 -8.69 -20.51
CA THR A 140 12.15 -8.98 -21.92
C THR A 140 11.52 -7.82 -22.71
N GLU A 141 11.16 -6.71 -22.11
CA GLU A 141 10.76 -5.51 -22.85
C GLU A 141 11.61 -4.33 -22.38
N LYS A 142 12.19 -3.58 -23.36
CA LYS A 142 12.85 -2.29 -23.08
C LYS A 142 11.79 -1.22 -22.85
N PRO A 143 11.27 -1.02 -21.63
CA PRO A 143 10.39 0.10 -21.35
C PRO A 143 11.25 1.35 -21.21
N VAL A 144 10.65 2.48 -21.41
CA VAL A 144 11.21 3.77 -21.01
C VAL A 144 11.64 3.62 -19.54
N GLU A 145 12.96 3.59 -19.30
CA GLU A 145 13.47 3.33 -17.93
C GLU A 145 13.20 4.51 -17.02
N GLU A 146 13.13 5.71 -17.59
CA GLU A 146 12.93 6.95 -16.85
C GLU A 146 11.96 7.88 -17.58
N ILE A 147 11.06 8.50 -16.82
CA ILE A 147 10.18 9.57 -17.26
C ILE A 147 10.59 10.83 -16.48
N VAL A 148 10.90 11.90 -17.22
CA VAL A 148 11.30 13.19 -16.62
C VAL A 148 10.22 14.21 -16.86
N LEU A 149 9.68 14.79 -15.78
CA LEU A 149 8.70 15.87 -15.80
C LEU A 149 9.17 17.01 -14.87
N GLY A 150 9.72 18.05 -15.46
CA GLY A 150 10.30 19.18 -14.72
C GLY A 150 11.45 18.74 -13.79
N GLU A 151 11.34 19.07 -12.52
CA GLU A 151 12.32 18.67 -11.49
C GLU A 151 12.22 17.20 -11.04
N PHE A 152 11.26 16.44 -11.57
CA PHE A 152 11.02 15.05 -11.16
C PHE A 152 11.53 14.06 -12.20
N THR A 153 12.17 12.98 -11.71
CA THR A 153 12.58 11.83 -12.51
C THR A 153 12.00 10.55 -11.89
N LEU A 154 11.16 9.87 -12.63
CA LEU A 154 10.57 8.58 -12.24
C LEU A 154 11.32 7.45 -12.94
N ASN A 155 12.08 6.65 -12.20
CA ASN A 155 12.67 5.42 -12.70
C ASN A 155 11.73 4.25 -12.45
N LEU A 156 11.14 3.74 -13.53
CA LEU A 156 10.13 2.66 -13.47
C LEU A 156 10.74 1.31 -13.03
N ARG A 157 11.97 1.03 -13.47
CA ARG A 157 12.67 -0.22 -13.13
C ARG A 157 13.06 -0.29 -11.67
N ARG A 158 13.67 0.81 -11.16
CA ARG A 158 14.10 0.91 -9.76
C ARG A 158 12.97 1.30 -8.82
N ARG A 159 11.82 1.67 -9.34
CA ARG A 159 10.66 2.21 -8.61
C ARG A 159 11.09 3.38 -7.70
N LEU A 160 11.78 4.31 -8.30
CA LEU A 160 12.39 5.43 -7.62
C LEU A 160 11.84 6.73 -8.20
N LEU A 161 11.35 7.61 -7.34
CA LEU A 161 11.06 9.00 -7.68
C LEU A 161 12.15 9.88 -7.10
N LEU A 162 12.69 10.74 -7.95
CA LEU A 162 13.64 11.78 -7.57
C LEU A 162 12.98 13.15 -7.77
N LYS A 163 13.23 14.10 -6.87
CA LYS A 163 12.99 15.54 -7.04
C LYS A 163 14.33 16.27 -6.96
N ASN A 164 14.75 16.94 -8.02
CA ASN A 164 16.06 17.59 -8.10
C ASN A 164 17.24 16.64 -7.74
N GLY A 165 17.15 15.37 -8.17
CA GLY A 165 18.13 14.32 -7.88
C GLY A 165 18.05 13.73 -6.47
N GLN A 166 17.19 14.23 -5.59
CA GLN A 166 16.98 13.70 -4.25
C GLN A 166 15.85 12.67 -4.23
N LYS A 167 16.08 11.51 -3.58
CA LYS A 167 15.12 10.43 -3.49
C LYS A 167 13.92 10.81 -2.62
N ILE A 168 12.72 10.56 -3.15
CA ILE A 168 11.46 10.62 -2.40
C ILE A 168 11.03 9.20 -2.04
N GLU A 169 10.85 8.95 -0.75
CA GLU A 169 10.41 7.64 -0.25
C GLU A 169 8.90 7.46 -0.45
N LEU A 170 8.53 6.54 -1.32
CA LEU A 170 7.14 6.22 -1.64
C LEU A 170 6.78 4.81 -1.17
N THR A 171 5.52 4.63 -0.71
CA THR A 171 4.93 3.29 -0.56
C THR A 171 4.62 2.70 -1.93
N GLN A 172 4.20 1.44 -1.95
CA GLN A 172 3.82 0.74 -3.19
C GLN A 172 2.66 1.42 -3.91
N VAL A 173 1.63 1.79 -3.14
CA VAL A 173 0.44 2.47 -3.66
C VAL A 173 0.79 3.87 -4.18
N GLU A 174 1.56 4.63 -3.42
CA GLU A 174 2.00 5.96 -3.83
C GLU A 174 2.83 5.93 -5.13
N PHE A 175 3.72 4.95 -5.27
CA PHE A 175 4.49 4.79 -6.49
C PHE A 175 3.59 4.49 -7.69
N GLN A 176 2.60 3.60 -7.57
CA GLN A 176 1.68 3.27 -8.66
C GLN A 176 0.81 4.46 -9.07
N ILE A 177 0.39 5.28 -8.11
CA ILE A 177 -0.34 6.51 -8.40
C ILE A 177 0.55 7.47 -9.19
N ILE A 178 1.81 7.70 -8.75
CA ILE A 178 2.77 8.55 -9.47
C ILE A 178 3.07 7.98 -10.86
N GLU A 179 3.29 6.66 -10.99
CA GLU A 179 3.49 6.00 -12.30
C GLU A 179 2.33 6.30 -13.24
N TYR A 180 1.08 6.23 -12.74
CA TYR A 180 -0.10 6.49 -13.56
C TYR A 180 -0.16 7.95 -14.01
N PHE A 181 0.10 8.91 -13.14
CA PHE A 181 0.16 10.32 -13.52
C PHE A 181 1.31 10.65 -14.47
N PHE A 182 2.48 10.06 -14.29
CA PHE A 182 3.65 10.31 -15.14
C PHE A 182 3.50 9.74 -16.55
N THR A 183 2.66 8.72 -16.70
CA THR A 183 2.31 8.17 -18.03
C THR A 183 1.14 8.92 -18.68
N HIS A 184 0.46 9.83 -17.97
CA HIS A 184 -0.66 10.65 -18.43
C HIS A 184 -0.48 12.12 -17.97
N PRO A 185 0.63 12.79 -18.35
CA PRO A 185 0.90 14.16 -17.92
C PRO A 185 -0.17 15.10 -18.51
N ASP A 186 -0.57 16.08 -17.71
CA ASP A 186 -1.59 17.09 -18.02
C ASP A 186 -3.00 16.56 -18.31
N GLU A 187 -3.22 15.26 -18.21
CA GLU A 187 -4.53 14.61 -18.31
C GLU A 187 -5.23 14.59 -16.95
N ALA A 188 -6.52 14.91 -16.94
CA ALA A 188 -7.34 14.77 -15.74
C ALA A 188 -7.79 13.32 -15.58
N LEU A 189 -7.32 12.67 -14.51
CA LEU A 189 -7.67 11.31 -14.15
C LEU A 189 -8.75 11.33 -13.07
N ASP A 190 -9.85 10.62 -13.30
CA ASP A 190 -10.90 10.55 -12.29
C ASP A 190 -10.54 9.59 -11.14
N ARG A 191 -11.30 9.66 -10.04
CA ARG A 191 -11.05 8.83 -8.85
C ARG A 191 -11.26 7.36 -9.11
N THR A 192 -12.26 7.02 -9.92
CA THR A 192 -12.61 5.64 -10.27
C THR A 192 -11.51 5.02 -11.12
N ASP A 193 -10.96 5.77 -12.10
CA ASP A 193 -9.85 5.32 -12.94
C ASP A 193 -8.59 5.08 -12.11
N ILE A 194 -8.26 6.02 -11.22
CA ILE A 194 -7.11 5.86 -10.30
C ILE A 194 -7.34 4.66 -9.40
N LEU A 195 -8.56 4.48 -8.86
CA LEU A 195 -8.92 3.36 -8.00
C LEU A 195 -8.76 2.02 -8.73
N SER A 196 -9.37 1.89 -9.91
CA SER A 196 -9.31 0.67 -10.74
C SER A 196 -7.88 0.35 -11.15
N ARG A 197 -7.12 1.37 -11.56
CA ARG A 197 -5.72 1.19 -11.97
C ARG A 197 -4.82 0.70 -10.84
N VAL A 198 -4.98 1.25 -9.64
CA VAL A 198 -4.09 1.01 -8.50
C VAL A 198 -4.58 -0.15 -7.64
N TRP A 199 -5.88 -0.24 -7.34
CA TRP A 199 -6.45 -1.29 -6.47
C TRP A 199 -7.08 -2.44 -7.26
N GLY A 200 -7.39 -2.24 -8.55
CA GLY A 200 -7.97 -3.23 -9.45
C GLY A 200 -9.49 -3.05 -9.60
N ASP A 201 -10.03 -3.49 -10.75
CA ASP A 201 -11.47 -3.30 -11.13
C ASP A 201 -12.44 -3.98 -10.15
N SER A 202 -12.00 -5.02 -9.46
CA SER A 202 -12.80 -5.75 -8.47
C SER A 202 -12.71 -5.15 -7.06
N TYR A 203 -12.08 -3.99 -6.90
CA TYR A 203 -11.93 -3.37 -5.58
C TYR A 203 -13.27 -2.85 -5.06
N VAL A 204 -13.68 -3.34 -3.89
CA VAL A 204 -14.93 -2.97 -3.22
C VAL A 204 -14.60 -2.05 -2.04
N GLY A 205 -14.07 -0.87 -2.30
CA GLY A 205 -13.71 0.12 -1.28
C GLY A 205 -14.22 1.51 -1.61
N GLU A 206 -14.00 2.44 -0.69
CA GLU A 206 -14.40 3.83 -0.86
C GLU A 206 -13.37 4.58 -1.71
N GLU A 207 -13.81 5.39 -2.67
CA GLU A 207 -12.95 6.27 -3.49
C GLU A 207 -12.11 7.23 -2.64
N LYS A 208 -12.54 7.52 -1.41
CA LYS A 208 -11.82 8.34 -0.43
C LYS A 208 -10.38 7.87 -0.17
N ILE A 209 -10.07 6.59 -0.41
CA ILE A 209 -8.71 6.06 -0.32
C ILE A 209 -7.78 6.76 -1.32
N VAL A 210 -8.29 7.16 -2.49
CA VAL A 210 -7.55 7.93 -3.49
C VAL A 210 -7.20 9.30 -2.91
N ASP A 211 -8.19 10.04 -2.37
CA ASP A 211 -7.98 11.39 -1.84
C ASP A 211 -6.93 11.41 -0.72
N VAL A 212 -6.95 10.41 0.16
CA VAL A 212 -5.95 10.28 1.23
C VAL A 212 -4.54 10.05 0.67
N ASN A 213 -4.40 9.18 -0.33
CA ASN A 213 -3.10 8.93 -0.96
C ASN A 213 -2.61 10.14 -1.76
N ILE A 214 -3.49 10.87 -2.44
CA ILE A 214 -3.16 12.16 -3.09
C ILE A 214 -2.64 13.15 -2.06
N ARG A 215 -3.31 13.29 -0.91
CA ARG A 215 -2.84 14.17 0.17
C ARG A 215 -1.45 13.76 0.68
N ARG A 216 -1.20 12.47 0.89
CA ARG A 216 0.12 11.95 1.30
C ARG A 216 1.19 12.24 0.26
N LEU A 217 0.88 12.03 -1.01
CA LEU A 217 1.80 12.36 -2.10
C LEU A 217 2.13 13.84 -2.11
N ARG A 218 1.14 14.72 -2.00
CA ARG A 218 1.38 16.17 -1.92
C ARG A 218 2.34 16.53 -0.77
N MET A 219 2.18 15.92 0.40
CA MET A 219 3.08 16.14 1.53
C MET A 219 4.54 15.75 1.24
N LYS A 220 4.79 14.90 0.26
CA LYS A 220 6.12 14.40 -0.12
C LYS A 220 6.72 15.13 -1.32
N ILE A 221 5.89 15.58 -2.26
CA ILE A 221 6.36 16.12 -3.55
C ILE A 221 6.20 17.62 -3.68
N GLU A 222 5.18 18.22 -3.03
CA GLU A 222 4.91 19.65 -3.13
C GLU A 222 5.71 20.44 -2.10
N ASP A 223 6.14 21.65 -2.47
CA ASP A 223 6.75 22.57 -1.53
C ASP A 223 5.71 23.14 -0.56
N GLU A 224 4.47 23.35 -1.05
CA GLU A 224 3.31 23.74 -0.26
C GLU A 224 2.12 22.80 -0.54
N PRO A 225 1.92 21.75 0.29
CA PRO A 225 0.87 20.74 0.07
C PRO A 225 -0.56 21.27 0.03
N SER A 226 -0.82 22.41 0.69
CA SER A 226 -2.12 23.10 0.72
C SER A 226 -2.42 23.88 -0.56
N ALA A 227 -1.38 24.28 -1.31
CA ALA A 227 -1.44 24.97 -2.58
C ALA A 227 -0.64 24.21 -3.66
N PRO A 228 -1.07 22.99 -4.03
CA PRO A 228 -0.32 22.09 -4.88
C PRO A 228 -0.16 22.65 -6.30
N LYS A 229 1.06 22.57 -6.85
CA LYS A 229 1.39 23.01 -8.21
C LYS A 229 1.55 21.83 -9.18
N ARG A 230 1.97 20.68 -8.70
CA ARG A 230 2.21 19.49 -9.53
C ARG A 230 1.03 18.54 -9.53
N LEU A 231 0.58 18.11 -8.36
CA LEU A 231 -0.55 17.21 -8.24
C LEU A 231 -1.83 18.00 -7.91
N VAL A 232 -2.44 18.59 -8.93
CA VAL A 232 -3.55 19.54 -8.79
C VAL A 232 -4.91 18.84 -8.79
N THR A 233 -5.90 19.48 -8.14
CA THR A 233 -7.29 19.02 -8.19
C THR A 233 -7.98 19.62 -9.41
N VAL A 234 -8.66 18.78 -10.20
CA VAL A 234 -9.57 19.18 -11.26
C VAL A 234 -10.99 19.02 -10.74
N TRP A 235 -11.64 20.14 -10.38
CA TRP A 235 -12.95 20.14 -9.75
C TRP A 235 -14.00 19.40 -10.59
N GLY A 236 -14.75 18.52 -9.95
CA GLY A 236 -15.79 17.71 -10.60
C GLY A 236 -15.25 16.51 -11.42
N MET A 237 -13.94 16.37 -11.59
CA MET A 237 -13.33 15.26 -12.34
C MET A 237 -12.41 14.40 -11.46
N GLY A 238 -11.37 14.98 -10.88
CA GLY A 238 -10.39 14.21 -10.12
C GLY A 238 -9.08 14.96 -9.93
N TYR A 239 -7.98 14.40 -10.42
CA TYR A 239 -6.64 14.94 -10.22
C TYR A 239 -5.83 14.93 -11.52
N LYS A 240 -4.82 15.79 -11.57
CA LYS A 240 -3.93 15.92 -12.72
C LYS A 240 -2.49 16.17 -12.24
N TRP A 241 -1.51 15.60 -12.94
CA TRP A 241 -0.13 16.07 -12.83
C TRP A 241 0.08 17.23 -13.79
N ALA A 242 0.34 18.41 -13.26
CA ALA A 242 0.61 19.60 -14.06
C ALA A 242 2.12 19.69 -14.35
N THR A 243 2.48 19.82 -15.64
CA THR A 243 3.88 19.95 -16.08
C THR A 243 4.37 21.40 -16.06
N GLU A 244 3.46 22.38 -16.12
CA GLU A 244 3.73 23.82 -16.06
C GLU A 244 3.38 24.43 -14.70
#